data_9cec7a472a2ec6e8650fe9a46686e2ec
#
_entry.id   9cec7a472a2ec6e8650fe9a46686e2ec
#
_cell.length_a   1.000
_cell.length_b   1.000
_cell.length_c   1.000
_cell.angle_alpha   90.00
_cell.angle_beta   90.00
_cell.angle_gamma   90.00
#
_symmetry.space_group_name_H-M   'P 1'
#
loop_
_entity.id
_entity.type
_entity.pdbx_description
1 polymer ?
#
loop_
_entity_poly.entity_id
_entity_poly.type
_entity_poly.pdbx_seq_one_letter_code
_entity_poly.pdbx_strand_id
1 'polypeptide(L)'
;MSNINNENEKIIKKGFLYKKSKYLGNWKKRFIVLTENYIFAYVEDRLNSECTMNLTISDCYGPKHLQLENNNEYGFSFSNEGTIYCFKSDNQEEVNSWFDTLRESLSH
;
A
#
# COMPACT_ATOMS: atom_id res chain seq x y z
N MET A 1 1.52 -0.15 -20.31
CA MET A 1 2.08 -0.31 -19.78
C MET A 1 2.67 -0.09 -19.28
N SER A 2 2.81 -0.31 -19.16
CA SER A 2 3.47 -0.25 -18.63
C SER A 2 4.04 -0.60 -18.30
N ASN A 3 4.33 -0.64 -18.91
CA ASN A 3 4.88 -1.44 -18.12
C ASN A 3 6.02 -1.20 -17.45
N ILE A 4 5.87 -1.09 -16.43
CA ILE A 4 6.97 -0.97 -15.53
C ILE A 4 7.81 -2.18 -15.63
N ASN A 5 9.09 -1.98 -15.71
CA ASN A 5 10.00 -3.08 -15.79
C ASN A 5 10.30 -3.58 -14.41
N ASN A 6 9.47 -4.48 -13.92
CA ASN A 6 9.60 -5.00 -12.56
C ASN A 6 10.81 -5.85 -12.35
N GLU A 7 11.45 -6.29 -13.43
CA GLU A 7 12.64 -7.12 -13.32
C GLU A 7 13.83 -6.38 -12.73
N ASN A 8 13.84 -5.05 -12.89
CA ASN A 8 14.95 -4.24 -12.41
C ASN A 8 14.67 -3.56 -11.10
N GLU A 9 13.46 -3.75 -10.55
CA GLU A 9 13.10 -3.15 -9.29
C GLU A 9 13.16 -4.20 -8.18
N LYS A 10 13.92 -3.89 -7.15
CA LYS A 10 14.00 -4.77 -6.01
C LYS A 10 12.73 -4.71 -5.20
N ILE A 11 12.07 -5.82 -5.02
CA ILE A 11 10.88 -5.90 -4.19
C ILE A 11 11.30 -5.93 -2.74
N ILE A 12 10.80 -4.97 -1.96
CA ILE A 12 11.09 -4.86 -0.54
C ILE A 12 10.09 -5.66 0.27
N LYS A 13 8.81 -5.55 -0.11
CA LYS A 13 7.75 -6.26 0.60
C LYS A 13 6.56 -6.42 -0.32
N LYS A 14 5.84 -7.54 -0.17
CA LYS A 14 4.62 -7.78 -0.92
C LYS A 14 3.64 -8.58 -0.07
N GLY A 15 2.36 -8.43 -0.36
CA GLY A 15 1.34 -9.16 0.36
C GLY A 15 -0.03 -8.56 0.14
N PHE A 16 -1.04 -9.28 0.61
CA PHE A 16 -2.42 -8.79 0.48
C PHE A 16 -2.76 -7.86 1.63
N LEU A 17 -3.44 -6.79 1.28
CA LEU A 17 -4.03 -5.86 2.22
C LEU A 17 -5.40 -5.47 1.68
N TYR A 18 -6.24 -4.90 2.54
CA TYR A 18 -7.45 -4.25 2.09
C TYR A 18 -7.14 -2.78 1.88
N LYS A 19 -7.51 -2.28 0.72
CA LYS A 19 -7.31 -0.88 0.35
C LYS A 19 -8.66 -0.21 0.23
N LYS A 20 -8.80 0.97 0.82
CA LYS A 20 -10.07 1.69 0.80
C LYS A 20 -10.28 2.34 -0.56
N SER A 21 -11.45 2.14 -1.14
CA SER A 21 -11.82 2.75 -2.39
C SER A 21 -11.92 4.26 -2.23
N LYS A 22 -11.37 4.99 -3.19
CA LYS A 22 -11.31 6.44 -3.12
C LYS A 22 -12.69 7.08 -3.14
N TYR A 23 -13.61 6.54 -3.94
CA TYR A 23 -14.90 7.17 -4.14
C TYR A 23 -16.03 6.53 -3.34
N LEU A 24 -15.99 5.22 -3.19
CA LEU A 24 -17.09 4.49 -2.56
C LEU A 24 -16.85 4.18 -1.09
N GLY A 25 -15.61 4.34 -0.63
CA GLY A 25 -15.27 4.04 0.74
C GLY A 25 -15.25 2.55 1.08
N ASN A 26 -15.35 1.70 0.08
CA ASN A 26 -15.33 0.25 0.28
C ASN A 26 -13.90 -0.25 0.43
N TRP A 27 -13.73 -1.27 1.27
CA TRP A 27 -12.45 -1.93 1.40
C TRP A 27 -12.38 -3.07 0.38
N LYS A 28 -11.32 -3.09 -0.42
CA LYS A 28 -11.13 -4.12 -1.43
C LYS A 28 -9.78 -4.78 -1.26
N LYS A 29 -9.77 -6.11 -1.33
CA LYS A 29 -8.54 -6.86 -1.20
C LYS A 29 -7.66 -6.60 -2.41
N ARG A 30 -6.40 -6.27 -2.15
CA ARG A 30 -5.43 -5.96 -3.19
C ARG A 30 -4.08 -6.54 -2.83
N PHE A 31 -3.35 -6.96 -3.84
CA PHE A 31 -1.97 -7.43 -3.68
C PHE A 31 -1.06 -6.22 -3.80
N ILE A 32 -0.37 -5.90 -2.71
CA ILE A 32 0.45 -4.69 -2.62
C ILE A 32 1.91 -5.08 -2.82
N VAL A 33 2.62 -4.34 -3.66
CA VAL A 33 4.03 -4.58 -3.92
C VAL A 33 4.78 -3.28 -3.70
N LEU A 34 5.73 -3.31 -2.78
CA LEU A 34 6.60 -2.17 -2.49
C LEU A 34 7.98 -2.48 -3.04
N THR A 35 8.47 -1.59 -3.88
CA THR A 35 9.84 -1.65 -4.40
C THR A 35 10.61 -0.45 -3.89
N GLU A 36 11.87 -0.32 -4.31
CA GLU A 36 12.68 0.81 -3.89
C GLU A 36 12.09 2.15 -4.32
N ASN A 37 11.47 2.18 -5.49
CA ASN A 37 11.02 3.45 -6.07
C ASN A 37 9.52 3.57 -6.24
N TYR A 38 8.78 2.48 -6.06
CA TYR A 38 7.34 2.47 -6.36
C TYR A 38 6.55 1.67 -5.34
N ILE A 39 5.26 1.97 -5.23
CA ILE A 39 4.33 1.10 -4.53
C ILE A 39 3.14 0.86 -5.45
N PHE A 40 2.77 -0.41 -5.61
CA PHE A 40 1.73 -0.85 -6.53
C PHE A 40 0.64 -1.59 -5.78
N ALA A 41 -0.57 -1.53 -6.33
CA ALA A 41 -1.66 -2.41 -5.90
C ALA A 41 -2.20 -3.13 -7.13
N TYR A 42 -2.36 -4.44 -7.00
CA TYR A 42 -2.87 -5.29 -8.07
C TYR A 42 -4.12 -6.03 -7.59
N VAL A 43 -4.95 -6.41 -8.53
CA VAL A 43 -6.17 -7.16 -8.21
C VAL A 43 -5.81 -8.57 -7.69
N GLU A 44 -4.80 -9.19 -8.27
CA GLU A 44 -4.35 -10.54 -7.88
C GLU A 44 -2.87 -10.52 -7.56
N ASP A 45 -2.38 -11.63 -7.01
CA ASP A 45 -0.98 -11.75 -6.62
C ASP A 45 -0.05 -12.04 -7.79
N ARG A 46 -0.36 -11.49 -8.93
CA ARG A 46 0.46 -11.59 -10.14
C ARG A 46 0.77 -10.19 -10.63
N LEU A 47 2.01 -9.96 -10.97
CA LEU A 47 2.44 -8.65 -11.44
C LEU A 47 1.88 -8.29 -12.82
N ASN A 48 1.31 -9.26 -13.52
CA ASN A 48 0.65 -8.98 -14.79
C ASN A 48 -0.87 -8.91 -14.67
N SER A 49 -1.39 -8.91 -13.45
CA SER A 49 -2.82 -8.68 -13.26
C SER A 49 -3.07 -7.17 -13.31
N GLU A 50 -4.33 -6.80 -13.21
CA GLU A 50 -4.70 -5.38 -13.29
C GLU A 50 -4.07 -4.59 -12.15
N CYS A 51 -3.35 -3.53 -12.51
CA CYS A 51 -2.73 -2.62 -11.55
C CYS A 51 -3.70 -1.48 -11.27
N THR A 52 -4.11 -1.35 -10.02
CA THR A 52 -5.09 -0.33 -9.63
C THR A 52 -4.45 0.87 -8.93
N MET A 53 -3.18 0.76 -8.57
CA MET A 53 -2.45 1.86 -7.93
C MET A 53 -0.98 1.75 -8.32
N ASN A 54 -0.39 2.87 -8.70
CA ASN A 54 1.01 2.93 -9.09
C ASN A 54 1.54 4.29 -8.65
N LEU A 55 2.29 4.31 -7.55
CA LEU A 55 2.76 5.55 -6.96
C LEU A 55 4.28 5.53 -6.84
N THR A 56 4.88 6.70 -7.04
CA THR A 56 6.31 6.89 -6.85
C THR A 56 6.58 7.17 -5.38
N ILE A 57 7.51 6.41 -4.80
CA ILE A 57 7.82 6.52 -3.37
C ILE A 57 8.28 7.93 -2.99
N SER A 58 9.03 8.60 -3.86
CA SER A 58 9.55 9.92 -3.52
C SER A 58 8.44 10.95 -3.33
N ASP A 59 7.23 10.68 -3.85
CA ASP A 59 6.09 11.56 -3.71
C ASP A 59 5.14 11.12 -2.61
N CYS A 60 5.50 10.09 -1.85
CA CYS A 60 4.67 9.55 -0.77
C CYS A 60 5.17 10.02 0.58
N TYR A 61 4.24 10.30 1.48
CA TYR A 61 4.55 10.78 2.83
C TYR A 61 3.70 10.03 3.86
N GLY A 62 4.32 9.68 4.96
CA GLY A 62 3.73 8.92 6.03
C GLY A 62 4.68 7.85 6.49
N PRO A 63 4.19 6.70 6.97
CA PRO A 63 2.77 6.36 7.17
C PRO A 63 2.22 6.93 8.47
N LYS A 64 0.89 6.93 8.59
CA LYS A 64 0.20 7.31 9.82
C LYS A 64 -0.72 6.18 10.23
N HIS A 65 -0.90 6.02 11.54
CA HIS A 65 -1.86 5.05 12.05
C HIS A 65 -3.28 5.50 11.73
N LEU A 66 -4.13 4.56 11.36
CA LEU A 66 -5.50 4.83 11.01
C LEU A 66 -6.40 4.05 11.95
N GLN A 67 -7.17 4.77 12.78
CA GLN A 67 -8.11 4.16 13.70
C GLN A 67 -9.30 3.63 12.91
N LEU A 68 -9.63 2.36 13.13
CA LEU A 68 -10.76 1.73 12.49
C LEU A 68 -11.96 1.73 13.44
N GLU A 69 -13.15 1.54 12.87
CA GLU A 69 -14.39 1.62 13.66
C GLU A 69 -14.50 0.53 14.70
N ASN A 70 -13.77 -0.57 14.51
CA ASN A 70 -13.83 -1.72 15.41
C ASN A 70 -12.86 -1.61 16.59
N ASN A 71 -12.73 -0.43 17.14
CA ASN A 71 -12.06 -0.24 18.42
C ASN A 71 -10.58 -0.56 18.45
N ASN A 72 -10.23 -1.81 18.70
CA ASN A 72 -8.84 -2.17 18.94
C ASN A 72 -8.04 -2.40 17.67
N GLU A 73 -8.68 -2.25 16.54
CA GLU A 73 -8.01 -2.46 15.27
C GLU A 73 -7.64 -1.13 14.64
N TYR A 74 -6.55 -1.16 13.89
CA TYR A 74 -6.19 -0.01 13.10
C TYR A 74 -5.40 -0.45 11.88
N GLY A 75 -5.46 0.40 10.88
CA GLY A 75 -4.68 0.24 9.68
C GLY A 75 -3.63 1.31 9.60
N PHE A 76 -3.29 1.68 8.41
CA PHE A 76 -2.37 2.79 8.19
C PHE A 76 -2.79 3.55 6.94
N SER A 77 -2.25 4.75 6.81
CA SER A 77 -2.46 5.56 5.63
C SER A 77 -1.16 6.25 5.26
N PHE A 78 -1.06 6.63 4.00
CA PHE A 78 -0.02 7.54 3.55
C PHE A 78 -0.61 8.43 2.49
N SER A 79 0.06 9.54 2.20
CA SER A 79 -0.43 10.48 1.20
C SER A 79 0.51 10.49 -0.01
N ASN A 80 -0.07 10.83 -1.16
CA ASN A 80 0.67 11.02 -2.38
C ASN A 80 -0.02 12.17 -3.14
N GLU A 81 0.68 13.29 -3.27
CA GLU A 81 0.17 14.44 -3.99
C GLU A 81 -1.22 14.87 -3.52
N GLY A 82 -1.39 14.89 -2.21
CA GLY A 82 -2.65 15.36 -1.62
C GLY A 82 -3.74 14.30 -1.49
N THR A 83 -3.54 13.12 -2.06
CA THR A 83 -4.49 12.02 -1.93
C THR A 83 -4.05 11.11 -0.80
N ILE A 84 -4.99 10.71 0.05
CA ILE A 84 -4.71 9.82 1.16
C ILE A 84 -5.15 8.41 0.80
N TYR A 85 -4.24 7.47 0.97
CA TYR A 85 -4.47 6.05 0.68
C TYR A 85 -4.52 5.30 1.99
N CYS A 86 -5.58 4.53 2.20
CA CYS A 86 -5.84 3.84 3.47
C CYS A 86 -5.81 2.34 3.28
N PHE A 87 -5.20 1.64 4.22
CA PHE A 87 -5.00 0.20 4.15
C PHE A 87 -5.28 -0.44 5.50
N LYS A 88 -5.73 -1.67 5.49
CA LYS A 88 -5.91 -2.46 6.70
C LYS A 88 -5.70 -3.94 6.40
N SER A 89 -5.64 -4.73 7.44
CA SER A 89 -5.59 -6.19 7.36
C SER A 89 -6.30 -6.75 8.57
N ASP A 90 -6.83 -7.97 8.42
CA ASP A 90 -7.39 -8.70 9.56
C ASP A 90 -6.29 -9.15 10.52
N ASN A 91 -5.06 -9.13 10.06
CA ASN A 91 -3.89 -9.53 10.84
C ASN A 91 -3.14 -8.27 11.26
N GLN A 92 -3.20 -7.91 12.55
CA GLN A 92 -2.56 -6.70 13.04
C GLN A 92 -1.04 -6.77 12.95
N GLU A 93 -0.47 -7.96 13.04
CA GLU A 93 0.97 -8.10 12.86
C GLU A 93 1.38 -7.71 11.44
N GLU A 94 0.53 -8.04 10.48
CA GLU A 94 0.79 -7.67 9.10
C GLU A 94 0.71 -6.16 8.92
N VAL A 95 -0.27 -5.52 9.55
CA VAL A 95 -0.38 -4.06 9.54
C VAL A 95 0.88 -3.43 10.12
N ASN A 96 1.32 -3.95 11.27
CA ASN A 96 2.50 -3.39 11.93
C ASN A 96 3.76 -3.57 11.07
N SER A 97 3.88 -4.72 10.43
CA SER A 97 5.02 -4.99 9.55
C SER A 97 5.05 -4.03 8.37
N TRP A 98 3.90 -3.81 7.74
CA TRP A 98 3.81 -2.86 6.64
C TRP A 98 4.09 -1.43 7.11
N PHE A 99 3.56 -1.07 8.28
CA PHE A 99 3.79 0.26 8.83
C PHE A 99 5.29 0.52 9.03
N ASP A 100 5.98 -0.45 9.64
CA ASP A 100 7.41 -0.28 9.92
C ASP A 100 8.21 -0.20 8.62
N THR A 101 7.88 -1.04 7.65
CA THR A 101 8.57 -1.03 6.36
C THR A 101 8.35 0.28 5.63
N LEU A 102 7.11 0.77 5.62
CA LEU A 102 6.80 2.02 4.95
C LEU A 102 7.42 3.22 5.66
N ARG A 103 7.45 3.19 6.99
CA ARG A 103 8.09 4.28 7.74
C ARG A 103 9.53 4.47 7.28
N GLU A 104 10.21 3.36 7.05
CA GLU A 104 11.59 3.40 6.59
C GLU A 104 11.67 3.85 5.13
N SER A 105 10.80 3.30 4.30
CA SER A 105 10.81 3.60 2.86
C SER A 105 10.39 5.03 2.53
N LEU A 106 9.50 5.61 3.33
CA LEU A 106 8.96 6.94 3.07
C LEU A 106 9.65 8.05 3.87
N SER A 107 10.75 7.74 4.53
CA SER A 107 11.51 8.76 5.26
C SER A 107 12.45 9.46 4.29
N HIS A 108 12.01 10.60 3.78
CA HIS A 108 12.85 11.40 2.91
C HIS A 108 13.05 12.81 3.40
#